data_04f8af92df8a83aa32cdd7614edfa346
#
_entry.id   04f8af92df8a83aa32cdd7614edfa346
#
_cell.length_a   1.000
_cell.length_b   1.000
_cell.length_c   1.000
_cell.angle_alpha   90.00
_cell.angle_beta   90.00
_cell.angle_gamma   90.00
#
_symmetry.space_group_name_H-M   'P 1'
#
loop_
_entity.id
_entity.type
_entity.pdbx_description
1 polymer ?
#
loop_
_entity_poly.entity_id
_entity_poly.type
_entity_poly.pdbx_seq_one_letter_code
_entity_poly.pdbx_strand_id
1 'polypeptide(L)'
;FVDKYKDLNPDSQIILIDKESCPNYIPNGINQLFRGDIQDLSDAMWGRACLAAQIESNHRFIQAEVLAIEAPSNTLLLKDSQGRVFEEGYETLVCAMGASPQSHYIETSQTNKVLVTKYYEESQASLKLIEASQEVLVIGAGLIGLDLAYSLSLQGKRVKLIEAAERPDFYQTDAELIAPVMAEMSTHHVTFINNKRVTAIHEIEGKVVAHTEQGDTFQGDLAILAINFRPNTHLLQGQVACALDKTILVNENLQTSQANIYAIGDMVSLHFGILGMDYYTPLINQAMKTGQALALHLAGYPIPPLQTVKVLGSSHFGYYRASVGVTEEEAELYMDTCSYLYQNGDSKNLFWLKLIARKTDGILIGAQLLSKTNALVIANQLGQALALKVTDADLAFQDFLFLQGHSDLAYHLHEACLKLFEKRLRHED
;
A
#
# COMPACT_ATOMS: atom_id res chain seq x y z
N PHE A 1 -6.08 -9.49 13.23
CA PHE A 1 -7.14 -10.47 13.50
C PHE A 1 -6.84 -11.27 14.76
N VAL A 2 -5.77 -12.07 14.81
CA VAL A 2 -5.43 -13.00 15.90
C VAL A 2 -5.50 -12.34 17.27
N ASP A 3 -4.76 -11.26 17.50
CA ASP A 3 -4.74 -10.55 18.79
C ASP A 3 -6.13 -10.09 19.21
N LYS A 4 -6.88 -9.47 18.29
CA LYS A 4 -8.21 -8.97 18.58
C LYS A 4 -9.22 -10.08 18.88
N TYR A 5 -9.14 -11.20 18.12
CA TYR A 5 -10.06 -12.32 18.32
C TYR A 5 -9.77 -13.07 19.62
N LYS A 6 -8.48 -13.24 19.95
CA LYS A 6 -8.00 -13.81 21.22
C LYS A 6 -8.49 -13.02 22.42
N ASP A 7 -8.43 -11.69 22.38
CA ASP A 7 -8.95 -10.82 23.45
C ASP A 7 -10.46 -10.99 23.68
N LEU A 8 -11.22 -11.26 22.60
CA LEU A 8 -12.68 -11.40 22.64
C LEU A 8 -13.13 -12.83 22.97
N ASN A 9 -12.34 -13.84 22.62
CA ASN A 9 -12.61 -15.27 22.79
C ASN A 9 -11.37 -16.00 23.33
N PRO A 10 -11.03 -15.85 24.62
CA PRO A 10 -9.78 -16.41 25.18
C PRO A 10 -9.71 -17.94 25.13
N ASP A 11 -10.86 -18.62 25.13
CA ASP A 11 -10.94 -20.09 25.09
C ASP A 11 -10.87 -20.67 23.67
N SER A 12 -10.81 -19.82 22.62
CA SER A 12 -10.74 -20.27 21.24
C SER A 12 -9.40 -20.95 20.94
N GLN A 13 -9.42 -21.92 20.02
CA GLN A 13 -8.21 -22.51 19.46
C GLN A 13 -7.89 -21.83 18.13
N ILE A 14 -6.76 -21.16 18.05
CA ILE A 14 -6.30 -20.51 16.82
C ILE A 14 -5.03 -21.21 16.34
N ILE A 15 -5.00 -21.58 15.07
CA ILE A 15 -3.81 -22.05 14.37
C ILE A 15 -3.41 -20.98 13.37
N LEU A 16 -2.30 -20.32 13.63
CA LEU A 16 -1.68 -19.39 12.68
C LEU A 16 -0.70 -20.16 11.81
N ILE A 17 -0.88 -20.10 10.51
CA ILE A 17 -0.02 -20.79 9.54
C ILE A 17 0.62 -19.71 8.65
N ASP A 18 1.93 -19.69 8.60
CA ASP A 18 2.70 -18.82 7.71
C ASP A 18 4.00 -19.51 7.30
N LYS A 19 4.46 -19.28 6.08
CA LYS A 19 5.76 -19.75 5.61
C LYS A 19 6.92 -18.99 6.23
N GLU A 20 6.69 -17.71 6.57
CA GLU A 20 7.68 -16.83 7.20
C GLU A 20 7.80 -17.13 8.70
N SER A 21 9.01 -16.96 9.25
CA SER A 21 9.23 -17.10 10.69
C SER A 21 8.61 -15.96 11.51
N CYS A 22 8.42 -14.79 10.89
CA CYS A 22 7.83 -13.60 11.48
C CYS A 22 6.61 -13.11 10.69
N PRO A 23 5.41 -13.66 10.91
CA PRO A 23 4.20 -13.38 10.14
C PRO A 23 3.69 -11.93 10.29
N ASN A 24 4.13 -11.21 11.31
CA ASN A 24 3.78 -9.80 11.56
C ASN A 24 4.85 -8.80 11.08
N TYR A 25 5.76 -9.22 10.22
CA TYR A 25 6.71 -8.31 9.58
C TYR A 25 5.98 -7.25 8.74
N ILE A 26 6.40 -5.99 8.90
CA ILE A 26 5.86 -4.89 8.10
C ILE A 26 6.41 -5.00 6.68
N PRO A 27 5.56 -5.16 5.66
CA PRO A 27 6.02 -5.29 4.28
C PRO A 27 6.96 -4.15 3.88
N ASN A 28 8.08 -4.50 3.25
CA ASN A 28 9.16 -3.58 2.89
C ASN A 28 9.81 -2.84 4.09
N GLY A 29 9.78 -3.43 5.28
CA GLY A 29 10.40 -2.90 6.50
C GLY A 29 11.90 -2.64 6.38
N ILE A 30 12.57 -3.27 5.40
CA ILE A 30 13.96 -2.98 5.03
C ILE A 30 14.18 -1.49 4.68
N ASN A 31 13.18 -0.79 4.17
CA ASN A 31 13.27 0.63 3.90
C ASN A 31 13.41 1.46 5.19
N GLN A 32 12.78 1.04 6.29
CA GLN A 32 12.93 1.68 7.59
C GLN A 32 14.36 1.53 8.11
N LEU A 33 14.97 0.36 7.92
CA LEU A 33 16.36 0.12 8.26
C LEU A 33 17.30 1.05 7.47
N PHE A 34 17.10 1.17 6.17
CA PHE A 34 17.91 2.04 5.31
C PHE A 34 17.75 3.53 5.61
N ARG A 35 16.59 3.97 6.09
CA ARG A 35 16.38 5.34 6.54
C ARG A 35 16.92 5.61 7.94
N GLY A 36 17.27 4.55 8.70
CA GLY A 36 17.68 4.65 10.10
C GLY A 36 16.52 4.83 11.08
N ASP A 37 15.29 4.53 10.65
CA ASP A 37 14.10 4.57 11.51
C ASP A 37 14.12 3.42 12.54
N ILE A 38 14.77 2.31 12.19
CA ILE A 38 15.04 1.14 13.03
C ILE A 38 16.52 0.76 12.93
N GLN A 39 17.03 -0.03 13.90
CA GLN A 39 18.44 -0.45 13.92
C GLN A 39 18.64 -1.87 13.41
N ASP A 40 17.65 -2.73 13.55
CA ASP A 40 17.65 -4.11 13.08
C ASP A 40 16.36 -4.43 12.34
N LEU A 41 16.44 -5.32 11.35
CA LEU A 41 15.26 -5.70 10.57
C LEU A 41 14.18 -6.39 11.42
N SER A 42 14.58 -7.02 12.53
CA SER A 42 13.66 -7.59 13.51
C SER A 42 12.83 -6.55 14.27
N ASP A 43 13.16 -5.27 14.18
CA ASP A 43 12.34 -4.18 14.73
C ASP A 43 11.20 -3.79 13.79
N ALA A 44 11.25 -4.20 12.52
CA ALA A 44 10.20 -3.93 11.52
C ALA A 44 9.00 -4.86 11.68
N MET A 45 8.47 -4.96 12.89
CA MET A 45 7.34 -5.83 13.22
C MET A 45 6.12 -5.01 13.62
N TRP A 46 4.95 -5.48 13.22
CA TRP A 46 3.71 -4.95 13.77
C TRP A 46 3.57 -5.42 15.22
N GLY A 47 3.58 -4.48 16.15
CA GLY A 47 3.72 -4.80 17.58
C GLY A 47 5.18 -4.69 18.04
N ARG A 48 5.51 -5.32 19.15
CA ARG A 48 6.84 -5.18 19.77
C ARG A 48 7.78 -6.37 19.52
N ALA A 49 7.24 -7.47 19.02
CA ALA A 49 8.01 -8.68 18.77
C ALA A 49 7.34 -9.55 17.71
N CYS A 50 8.09 -10.55 17.20
CA CYS A 50 7.54 -11.53 16.27
C CYS A 50 6.35 -12.27 16.90
N LEU A 51 5.19 -12.26 16.23
CA LEU A 51 3.96 -12.88 16.71
C LEU A 51 4.12 -14.37 16.98
N ALA A 52 4.92 -15.06 16.17
CA ALA A 52 5.21 -16.51 16.37
C ALA A 52 5.78 -16.83 17.75
N ALA A 53 6.56 -15.90 18.33
CA ALA A 53 7.14 -16.07 19.67
C ALA A 53 6.16 -15.75 20.82
N GLN A 54 5.00 -15.16 20.51
CA GLN A 54 4.01 -14.71 21.49
C GLN A 54 2.80 -15.66 21.61
N ILE A 55 2.78 -16.75 20.85
CA ILE A 55 1.66 -17.68 20.83
C ILE A 55 1.67 -18.56 22.10
N GLU A 56 0.67 -18.37 22.94
CA GLU A 56 0.48 -19.04 24.22
C GLU A 56 -0.35 -20.34 24.09
N SER A 57 -0.47 -21.10 25.17
CA SER A 57 -0.89 -22.49 25.31
C SER A 57 -2.12 -22.98 24.53
N ASN A 58 -3.08 -22.11 24.15
CA ASN A 58 -4.29 -22.50 23.40
C ASN A 58 -4.18 -22.15 21.89
N HIS A 59 -3.05 -21.59 21.47
CA HIS A 59 -2.84 -21.16 20.11
C HIS A 59 -1.57 -21.82 19.55
N ARG A 60 -1.58 -22.20 18.29
CA ARG A 60 -0.43 -22.84 17.64
C ARG A 60 0.07 -21.96 16.49
N PHE A 61 1.37 -21.83 16.38
CA PHE A 61 2.01 -21.35 15.15
C PHE A 61 2.60 -22.55 14.41
N ILE A 62 2.28 -22.66 13.13
CA ILE A 62 2.85 -23.65 12.22
C ILE A 62 3.60 -22.90 11.14
N GLN A 63 4.93 -22.94 11.18
CA GLN A 63 5.75 -22.43 10.10
C GLN A 63 5.71 -23.41 8.93
N ALA A 64 4.83 -23.17 7.98
CA ALA A 64 4.63 -24.01 6.81
C ALA A 64 4.05 -23.22 5.63
N GLU A 65 4.37 -23.68 4.43
CA GLU A 65 3.72 -23.25 3.20
C GLU A 65 2.41 -24.01 3.02
N VAL A 66 1.32 -23.29 2.74
CA VAL A 66 0.05 -23.91 2.32
C VAL A 66 0.14 -24.25 0.84
N LEU A 67 0.14 -25.55 0.52
CA LEU A 67 0.22 -26.05 -0.85
C LEU A 67 -1.17 -26.12 -1.52
N ALA A 68 -2.20 -26.47 -0.74
CA ALA A 68 -3.58 -26.55 -1.23
C ALA A 68 -4.58 -26.25 -0.10
N ILE A 69 -5.72 -25.76 -0.48
CA ILE A 69 -6.92 -25.60 0.35
C ILE A 69 -7.99 -26.49 -0.27
N GLU A 70 -8.48 -27.46 0.50
CA GLU A 70 -9.53 -28.38 0.08
C GLU A 70 -10.83 -28.00 0.78
N ALA A 71 -11.56 -27.02 0.22
CA ALA A 71 -12.78 -26.48 0.83
C ALA A 71 -13.85 -27.54 1.11
N PRO A 72 -14.10 -28.57 0.24
CA PRO A 72 -15.13 -29.58 0.52
C PRO A 72 -14.83 -30.46 1.73
N SER A 73 -13.57 -30.68 2.07
CA SER A 73 -13.15 -31.52 3.21
C SER A 73 -12.72 -30.70 4.42
N ASN A 74 -12.69 -29.37 4.31
CA ASN A 74 -12.16 -28.44 5.34
C ASN A 74 -10.73 -28.79 5.76
N THR A 75 -9.84 -29.01 4.78
CA THR A 75 -8.49 -29.48 4.99
C THR A 75 -7.49 -28.58 4.27
N LEU A 76 -6.34 -28.36 4.87
CA LEU A 76 -5.18 -27.68 4.28
C LEU A 76 -4.07 -28.72 4.07
N LEU A 77 -3.43 -28.69 2.91
CA LEU A 77 -2.18 -29.43 2.67
C LEU A 77 -1.01 -28.49 2.92
N LEU A 78 -0.16 -28.85 3.85
CA LEU A 78 0.94 -28.03 4.36
C LEU A 78 2.28 -28.67 4.05
N LYS A 79 3.33 -27.85 3.86
CA LYS A 79 4.71 -28.26 3.71
C LYS A 79 5.59 -27.46 4.67
N ASP A 80 6.21 -28.13 5.63
CA ASP A 80 7.13 -27.49 6.59
C ASP A 80 8.51 -27.18 5.98
N SER A 81 9.35 -26.48 6.75
CA SER A 81 10.70 -26.10 6.35
C SER A 81 11.64 -27.30 6.11
N GLN A 82 11.28 -28.50 6.61
CA GLN A 82 12.03 -29.76 6.39
C GLN A 82 11.54 -30.50 5.14
N GLY A 83 10.53 -29.96 4.43
CA GLY A 83 9.93 -30.56 3.24
C GLY A 83 8.88 -31.62 3.55
N ARG A 84 8.51 -31.86 4.81
CA ARG A 84 7.48 -32.83 5.20
C ARG A 84 6.11 -32.23 4.82
N VAL A 85 5.31 -33.03 4.12
CA VAL A 85 3.94 -32.71 3.71
C VAL A 85 2.96 -33.39 4.66
N PHE A 86 1.96 -32.63 5.15
CA PHE A 86 0.94 -33.11 6.07
C PHE A 86 -0.35 -32.32 5.93
N GLU A 87 -1.44 -32.84 6.48
CA GLU A 87 -2.75 -32.20 6.47
C GLU A 87 -3.08 -31.58 7.81
N GLU A 88 -3.81 -30.45 7.79
CA GLU A 88 -4.41 -29.80 8.96
C GLU A 88 -5.88 -29.47 8.66
N GLY A 89 -6.78 -29.87 9.55
CA GLY A 89 -8.22 -29.62 9.43
C GLY A 89 -8.62 -28.28 10.06
N TYR A 90 -9.73 -27.68 9.60
CA TYR A 90 -10.28 -26.46 10.17
C TYR A 90 -11.79 -26.48 10.28
N GLU A 91 -12.35 -25.79 11.25
CA GLU A 91 -13.79 -25.47 11.34
C GLU A 91 -14.09 -24.16 10.61
N THR A 92 -13.27 -23.14 10.83
CA THR A 92 -13.32 -21.83 10.18
C THR A 92 -11.96 -21.47 9.64
N LEU A 93 -11.89 -21.07 8.38
CA LEU A 93 -10.67 -20.64 7.71
C LEU A 93 -10.70 -19.13 7.46
N VAL A 94 -9.66 -18.42 7.90
CA VAL A 94 -9.42 -17.01 7.57
C VAL A 94 -8.23 -16.90 6.64
N CYS A 95 -8.48 -16.54 5.40
CA CYS A 95 -7.46 -16.35 4.39
C CYS A 95 -6.91 -14.92 4.42
N ALA A 96 -5.62 -14.78 4.76
CA ALA A 96 -4.91 -13.50 4.89
C ALA A 96 -3.57 -13.53 4.15
N MET A 97 -3.50 -14.20 2.99
CA MET A 97 -2.27 -14.46 2.24
C MET A 97 -1.69 -13.23 1.54
N GLY A 98 -2.35 -12.07 1.64
CA GLY A 98 -1.86 -10.81 1.12
C GLY A 98 -1.76 -10.75 -0.41
N ALA A 99 -0.81 -9.96 -0.89
CA ALA A 99 -0.52 -9.78 -2.32
C ALA A 99 0.98 -9.90 -2.58
N SER A 100 1.37 -10.25 -3.79
CA SER A 100 2.78 -10.37 -4.19
C SER A 100 3.08 -9.61 -5.48
N PRO A 101 4.33 -9.18 -5.71
CA PRO A 101 4.73 -8.62 -6.99
C PRO A 101 4.54 -9.63 -8.12
N GLN A 102 4.06 -9.17 -9.25
CA GLN A 102 3.85 -10.00 -10.43
C GLN A 102 5.16 -10.14 -11.24
N SER A 103 6.15 -10.76 -10.63
CA SER A 103 7.48 -10.95 -11.25
C SER A 103 7.46 -11.81 -12.51
N HIS A 104 6.45 -12.66 -12.69
CA HIS A 104 6.32 -13.55 -13.86
C HIS A 104 6.08 -12.82 -15.19
N TYR A 105 5.75 -11.53 -15.19
CA TYR A 105 5.68 -10.70 -16.41
C TYR A 105 7.04 -10.19 -16.86
N ILE A 106 8.10 -10.37 -16.04
CA ILE A 106 9.47 -10.02 -16.38
C ILE A 106 10.24 -11.33 -16.52
N GLU A 107 10.77 -11.60 -17.71
CA GLU A 107 11.67 -12.72 -17.92
C GLU A 107 12.95 -12.49 -17.13
N THR A 108 13.31 -13.44 -16.27
CA THR A 108 14.55 -13.34 -15.47
C THR A 108 15.45 -14.54 -15.73
N SER A 109 16.75 -14.29 -15.91
CA SER A 109 17.75 -15.36 -15.86
C SER A 109 17.83 -15.96 -14.44
N GLN A 110 18.39 -17.17 -14.33
CA GLN A 110 18.68 -17.74 -12.99
C GLN A 110 19.78 -16.91 -12.32
N THR A 111 19.39 -15.98 -11.47
CA THR A 111 20.28 -15.09 -10.73
C THR A 111 19.68 -14.75 -9.36
N ASN A 112 20.54 -14.55 -8.37
CA ASN A 112 20.15 -14.06 -7.05
C ASN A 112 20.18 -12.53 -6.94
N LYS A 113 20.41 -11.82 -8.06
CA LYS A 113 20.51 -10.35 -8.10
C LYS A 113 19.24 -9.64 -8.53
N VAL A 114 18.15 -10.38 -8.77
CA VAL A 114 16.81 -9.83 -8.96
C VAL A 114 16.02 -10.10 -7.68
N LEU A 115 15.75 -9.04 -6.91
CA LEU A 115 15.26 -9.12 -5.55
C LEU A 115 13.81 -8.68 -5.44
N VAL A 116 13.13 -9.22 -4.44
CA VAL A 116 11.90 -8.72 -3.85
C VAL A 116 12.19 -8.49 -2.37
N THR A 117 11.65 -7.43 -1.77
CA THR A 117 11.95 -7.04 -0.39
C THR A 117 10.69 -6.97 0.48
N LYS A 118 9.64 -7.69 0.09
CA LYS A 118 8.35 -7.62 0.75
C LYS A 118 8.34 -8.37 2.10
N TYR A 119 8.93 -9.56 2.14
CA TYR A 119 8.86 -10.47 3.28
C TYR A 119 10.14 -10.45 4.11
N TYR A 120 10.06 -10.99 5.33
CA TYR A 120 11.16 -10.94 6.29
C TYR A 120 12.41 -11.68 5.81
N GLU A 121 12.26 -12.96 5.43
CA GLU A 121 13.37 -13.77 4.96
C GLU A 121 13.97 -13.26 3.65
N GLU A 122 13.13 -12.78 2.73
CA GLU A 122 13.59 -12.13 1.48
C GLU A 122 14.40 -10.87 1.79
N SER A 123 13.92 -10.04 2.72
CA SER A 123 14.62 -8.81 3.14
C SER A 123 15.96 -9.13 3.80
N GLN A 124 16.01 -10.12 4.70
CA GLN A 124 17.26 -10.56 5.33
C GLN A 124 18.27 -11.09 4.31
N ALA A 125 17.82 -11.93 3.37
CA ALA A 125 18.69 -12.48 2.33
C ALA A 125 19.23 -11.39 1.40
N SER A 126 18.43 -10.33 1.18
CA SER A 126 18.76 -9.23 0.29
C SER A 126 19.79 -8.24 0.88
N LEU A 127 19.87 -8.11 2.21
CA LEU A 127 20.72 -7.10 2.87
C LEU A 127 22.16 -7.11 2.39
N LYS A 128 22.82 -8.27 2.44
CA LYS A 128 24.24 -8.38 2.03
C LYS A 128 24.48 -8.04 0.55
N LEU A 129 23.53 -8.40 -0.32
CA LEU A 129 23.61 -8.09 -1.73
C LEU A 129 23.45 -6.58 -1.96
N ILE A 130 22.51 -5.95 -1.27
CA ILE A 130 22.26 -4.51 -1.35
C ILE A 130 23.47 -3.75 -0.77
N GLU A 131 24.01 -4.16 0.38
CA GLU A 131 25.19 -3.53 0.98
C GLU A 131 26.40 -3.55 0.03
N ALA A 132 26.65 -4.68 -0.63
CA ALA A 132 27.76 -4.84 -1.58
C ALA A 132 27.57 -4.08 -2.90
N SER A 133 26.38 -3.58 -3.20
CA SER A 133 26.05 -2.92 -4.46
C SER A 133 26.33 -1.42 -4.42
N GLN A 134 26.57 -0.80 -5.58
CA GLN A 134 26.67 0.65 -5.73
C GLN A 134 25.60 1.21 -6.67
N GLU A 135 25.25 0.48 -7.73
CA GLU A 135 24.23 0.85 -8.71
C GLU A 135 23.05 -0.10 -8.63
N VAL A 136 21.89 0.41 -8.28
CA VAL A 136 20.67 -0.38 -8.07
C VAL A 136 19.61 0.02 -9.09
N LEU A 137 19.05 -0.97 -9.79
CA LEU A 137 17.86 -0.78 -10.60
C LEU A 137 16.63 -1.01 -9.72
N VAL A 138 15.73 -0.04 -9.63
CA VAL A 138 14.41 -0.19 -9.02
C VAL A 138 13.38 -0.19 -10.14
N ILE A 139 12.62 -1.28 -10.25
CA ILE A 139 11.64 -1.46 -11.32
C ILE A 139 10.24 -1.18 -10.77
N GLY A 140 9.63 -0.12 -11.29
CA GLY A 140 8.34 0.42 -10.82
C GLY A 140 8.54 1.62 -9.90
N ALA A 141 7.88 2.74 -10.21
CA ALA A 141 7.94 3.99 -9.46
C ALA A 141 6.62 4.35 -8.77
N GLY A 142 5.86 3.36 -8.33
CA GLY A 142 4.76 3.54 -7.39
C GLY A 142 5.26 3.85 -5.98
N LEU A 143 4.36 3.88 -5.00
CA LEU A 143 4.66 4.21 -3.60
C LEU A 143 5.85 3.41 -3.03
N ILE A 144 5.89 2.09 -3.29
CA ILE A 144 6.96 1.20 -2.81
C ILE A 144 8.29 1.50 -3.51
N GLY A 145 8.27 1.69 -4.84
CA GLY A 145 9.50 1.97 -5.59
C GLY A 145 10.10 3.33 -5.26
N LEU A 146 9.28 4.34 -5.00
CA LEU A 146 9.71 5.66 -4.52
C LEU A 146 10.35 5.58 -3.14
N ASP A 147 9.71 4.86 -2.20
CA ASP A 147 10.24 4.66 -0.84
C ASP A 147 11.59 3.93 -0.88
N LEU A 148 11.68 2.88 -1.69
CA LEU A 148 12.90 2.11 -1.86
C LEU A 148 14.02 2.95 -2.51
N ALA A 149 13.72 3.68 -3.59
CA ALA A 149 14.70 4.54 -4.26
C ALA A 149 15.25 5.62 -3.30
N TYR A 150 14.38 6.25 -2.52
CA TYR A 150 14.79 7.22 -1.51
C TYR A 150 15.64 6.56 -0.42
N SER A 151 15.19 5.46 0.14
CA SER A 151 15.89 4.75 1.23
C SER A 151 17.28 4.26 0.81
N LEU A 152 17.41 3.72 -0.40
CA LEU A 152 18.70 3.33 -0.98
C LEU A 152 19.63 4.53 -1.21
N SER A 153 19.08 5.66 -1.65
CA SER A 153 19.86 6.89 -1.85
C SER A 153 20.50 7.40 -0.57
N LEU A 154 19.79 7.28 0.56
CA LEU A 154 20.31 7.62 1.89
C LEU A 154 21.48 6.73 2.31
N GLN A 155 21.57 5.52 1.75
CA GLN A 155 22.71 4.60 1.91
C GLN A 155 23.83 4.86 0.89
N GLY A 156 23.79 6.00 0.18
CA GLY A 156 24.80 6.39 -0.81
C GLY A 156 24.78 5.58 -2.11
N LYS A 157 23.69 4.86 -2.38
CA LYS A 157 23.55 4.10 -3.64
C LYS A 157 23.13 5.02 -4.79
N ARG A 158 23.61 4.73 -6.00
CA ARG A 158 23.09 5.33 -7.24
C ARG A 158 21.90 4.49 -7.71
N VAL A 159 20.74 5.10 -7.81
CA VAL A 159 19.49 4.40 -8.14
C VAL A 159 19.01 4.82 -9.54
N LYS A 160 18.72 3.84 -10.39
CA LYS A 160 17.93 4.02 -11.61
C LYS A 160 16.52 3.53 -11.32
N LEU A 161 15.58 4.46 -11.19
CA LEU A 161 14.16 4.18 -10.96
C LEU A 161 13.44 4.15 -12.31
N ILE A 162 13.05 2.94 -12.76
CA ILE A 162 12.53 2.70 -14.11
C ILE A 162 11.01 2.46 -14.02
N GLU A 163 10.23 3.24 -14.78
CA GLU A 163 8.76 3.24 -14.74
C GLU A 163 8.18 3.16 -16.17
N ALA A 164 7.11 2.37 -16.30
CA ALA A 164 6.36 2.25 -17.55
C ALA A 164 5.49 3.47 -17.84
N ALA A 165 5.03 4.17 -16.80
CA ALA A 165 4.26 5.41 -16.92
C ALA A 165 5.15 6.63 -17.15
N GLU A 166 4.54 7.76 -17.48
CA GLU A 166 5.25 9.02 -17.77
C GLU A 166 5.82 9.70 -16.51
N ARG A 167 5.25 9.44 -15.34
CA ARG A 167 5.68 10.01 -14.05
C ARG A 167 5.60 8.99 -12.92
N PRO A 168 6.33 9.17 -11.81
CA PRO A 168 6.22 8.31 -10.66
C PRO A 168 4.86 8.54 -9.98
N ASP A 169 4.39 7.51 -9.28
CA ASP A 169 3.13 7.51 -8.52
C ASP A 169 1.91 7.95 -9.35
N PHE A 170 1.91 7.60 -10.64
CA PHE A 170 0.98 8.05 -11.68
C PHE A 170 -0.50 7.93 -11.27
N TYR A 171 -0.88 6.82 -10.64
CA TYR A 171 -2.26 6.56 -10.25
C TYR A 171 -2.67 7.16 -8.89
N GLN A 172 -1.75 7.83 -8.19
CA GLN A 172 -2.00 8.31 -6.83
C GLN A 172 -1.78 9.81 -6.68
N THR A 173 -1.07 10.44 -7.62
CA THR A 173 -0.68 11.84 -7.50
C THR A 173 -0.75 12.53 -8.87
N ASP A 174 -1.45 13.66 -8.94
CA ASP A 174 -1.51 14.49 -10.14
C ASP A 174 -0.14 15.11 -10.45
N ALA A 175 0.08 15.48 -11.73
CA ALA A 175 1.39 15.86 -12.26
C ALA A 175 2.04 17.02 -11.51
N GLU A 176 1.25 18.06 -11.19
CA GLU A 176 1.75 19.25 -10.51
C GLU A 176 2.26 18.99 -9.09
N LEU A 177 1.69 18.01 -8.40
CA LEU A 177 2.09 17.67 -7.03
C LEU A 177 3.30 16.74 -6.96
N ILE A 178 3.54 15.93 -7.99
CA ILE A 178 4.73 15.07 -8.04
C ILE A 178 5.96 15.79 -8.62
N ALA A 179 5.79 16.84 -9.42
CA ALA A 179 6.87 17.54 -10.08
C ALA A 179 7.97 18.07 -9.13
N PRO A 180 7.65 18.69 -7.96
CA PRO A 180 8.68 19.10 -7.01
C PRO A 180 9.49 17.94 -6.43
N VAL A 181 8.86 16.78 -6.23
CA VAL A 181 9.53 15.56 -5.75
C VAL A 181 10.48 15.02 -6.81
N MET A 182 10.04 14.99 -8.08
CA MET A 182 10.89 14.57 -9.20
C MET A 182 12.13 15.45 -9.37
N ALA A 183 11.99 16.76 -9.20
CA ALA A 183 13.10 17.69 -9.24
C ALA A 183 14.14 17.39 -8.13
N GLU A 184 13.68 16.98 -6.94
CA GLU A 184 14.55 16.65 -5.81
C GLU A 184 15.28 15.30 -5.98
N MET A 185 14.74 14.33 -6.74
CA MET A 185 15.32 13.00 -6.91
C MET A 185 16.78 13.05 -7.41
N SER A 186 17.07 13.95 -8.36
CA SER A 186 18.41 14.08 -8.94
C SER A 186 19.47 14.49 -7.90
N THR A 187 19.09 15.29 -6.89
CA THR A 187 19.97 15.73 -5.81
C THR A 187 20.29 14.57 -4.85
N HIS A 188 19.48 13.52 -4.88
CA HIS A 188 19.63 12.30 -4.08
C HIS A 188 20.22 11.12 -4.88
N HIS A 189 20.90 11.37 -5.99
CA HIS A 189 21.49 10.31 -6.83
C HIS A 189 20.46 9.29 -7.38
N VAL A 190 19.21 9.71 -7.53
CA VAL A 190 18.14 8.91 -8.15
C VAL A 190 17.87 9.43 -9.55
N THR A 191 18.11 8.60 -10.55
CA THR A 191 17.79 8.89 -11.95
C THR A 191 16.43 8.27 -12.26
N PHE A 192 15.42 9.11 -12.49
CA PHE A 192 14.10 8.65 -12.93
C PHE A 192 14.07 8.43 -14.44
N ILE A 193 13.61 7.25 -14.86
CA ILE A 193 13.53 6.81 -16.25
C ILE A 193 12.08 6.42 -16.54
N ASN A 194 11.36 7.28 -17.24
CA ASN A 194 9.94 7.12 -17.54
C ASN A 194 9.66 6.47 -18.89
N ASN A 195 8.41 6.07 -19.12
CA ASN A 195 7.93 5.47 -20.37
C ASN A 195 8.76 4.26 -20.81
N LYS A 196 9.29 3.50 -19.85
CA LYS A 196 10.11 2.31 -20.10
C LYS A 196 9.55 1.10 -19.36
N ARG A 197 8.85 0.25 -20.10
CA ARG A 197 8.35 -1.02 -19.57
C ARG A 197 9.47 -2.07 -19.64
N VAL A 198 9.95 -2.50 -18.48
CA VAL A 198 10.91 -3.60 -18.38
C VAL A 198 10.20 -4.92 -18.66
N THR A 199 10.75 -5.71 -19.58
CA THR A 199 10.22 -7.02 -20.00
C THR A 199 11.14 -8.18 -19.66
N ALA A 200 12.44 -7.92 -19.51
CA ALA A 200 13.40 -8.95 -19.12
C ALA A 200 14.54 -8.36 -18.27
N ILE A 201 15.11 -9.18 -17.40
CA ILE A 201 16.31 -8.85 -16.61
C ILE A 201 17.25 -10.05 -16.66
N HIS A 202 18.44 -9.86 -17.20
CA HIS A 202 19.46 -10.90 -17.32
C HIS A 202 20.74 -10.51 -16.60
N GLU A 203 21.45 -11.49 -16.04
CA GLU A 203 22.79 -11.29 -15.53
C GLU A 203 23.79 -11.50 -16.66
N ILE A 204 24.60 -10.47 -16.93
CA ILE A 204 25.63 -10.45 -17.97
C ILE A 204 26.93 -9.93 -17.31
N GLU A 205 28.00 -10.73 -17.34
CA GLU A 205 29.30 -10.38 -16.77
C GLU A 205 29.27 -9.85 -15.33
N GLY A 206 28.40 -10.47 -14.50
CA GLY A 206 28.28 -10.12 -13.10
C GLY A 206 27.43 -8.89 -12.78
N LYS A 207 26.81 -8.25 -13.78
CA LYS A 207 25.86 -7.15 -13.66
C LYS A 207 24.47 -7.60 -14.09
N VAL A 208 23.43 -6.97 -13.55
CA VAL A 208 22.07 -7.12 -14.07
C VAL A 208 21.84 -6.11 -15.20
N VAL A 209 21.21 -6.57 -16.25
CA VAL A 209 20.80 -5.75 -17.41
C VAL A 209 19.29 -5.90 -17.57
N ALA A 210 18.57 -4.80 -17.36
CA ALA A 210 17.14 -4.70 -17.61
C ALA A 210 16.90 -4.30 -19.07
N HIS A 211 16.06 -5.07 -19.77
CA HIS A 211 15.65 -4.82 -21.16
C HIS A 211 14.23 -4.29 -21.16
N THR A 212 13.97 -3.30 -21.98
CA THR A 212 12.65 -2.70 -22.12
C THR A 212 11.95 -3.12 -23.40
N GLU A 213 10.63 -2.98 -23.43
CA GLU A 213 9.80 -3.20 -24.61
C GLU A 213 10.25 -2.34 -25.82
N GLN A 214 10.83 -1.16 -25.56
CA GLN A 214 11.32 -0.23 -26.58
C GLN A 214 12.73 -0.57 -27.08
N GLY A 215 13.36 -1.62 -26.53
CA GLY A 215 14.72 -2.05 -26.90
C GLY A 215 15.86 -1.35 -26.17
N ASP A 216 15.57 -0.45 -25.21
CA ASP A 216 16.60 0.13 -24.36
C ASP A 216 17.09 -0.87 -23.31
N THR A 217 18.31 -0.66 -22.82
CA THR A 217 18.91 -1.46 -21.77
C THR A 217 19.46 -0.60 -20.65
N PHE A 218 19.28 -1.06 -19.41
CA PHE A 218 19.79 -0.39 -18.22
C PHE A 218 20.56 -1.37 -17.35
N GLN A 219 21.77 -1.00 -16.96
CA GLN A 219 22.67 -1.85 -16.20
C GLN A 219 22.78 -1.39 -14.75
N GLY A 220 22.91 -2.35 -13.84
CA GLY A 220 23.16 -2.15 -12.40
C GLY A 220 23.87 -3.34 -11.77
N ASP A 221 24.18 -3.25 -10.47
CA ASP A 221 24.74 -4.36 -9.69
C ASP A 221 23.66 -5.37 -9.31
N LEU A 222 22.46 -4.88 -9.05
CA LEU A 222 21.25 -5.67 -8.76
C LEU A 222 20.01 -4.92 -9.21
N ALA A 223 18.87 -5.64 -9.27
CA ALA A 223 17.56 -5.08 -9.55
C ALA A 223 16.59 -5.45 -8.40
N ILE A 224 15.70 -4.51 -8.03
CA ILE A 224 14.65 -4.75 -7.04
C ILE A 224 13.30 -4.48 -7.70
N LEU A 225 12.40 -5.46 -7.60
CA LEU A 225 11.08 -5.39 -8.23
C LEU A 225 10.06 -4.74 -7.27
N ALA A 226 9.54 -3.59 -7.64
CA ALA A 226 8.51 -2.83 -6.93
C ALA A 226 7.25 -2.64 -7.80
N ILE A 227 6.90 -3.67 -8.58
CA ILE A 227 5.84 -3.61 -9.59
C ILE A 227 4.60 -4.40 -9.19
N ASN A 228 3.45 -3.86 -9.59
CA ASN A 228 2.18 -4.55 -9.83
C ASN A 228 1.84 -5.66 -8.82
N PHE A 229 1.53 -5.29 -7.60
CA PHE A 229 1.08 -6.23 -6.57
C PHE A 229 -0.32 -6.78 -6.91
N ARG A 230 -0.48 -8.10 -6.82
CA ARG A 230 -1.74 -8.82 -7.04
C ARG A 230 -2.05 -9.74 -5.87
N PRO A 231 -3.35 -9.94 -5.56
CA PRO A 231 -3.76 -10.79 -4.46
C PRO A 231 -3.31 -12.24 -4.65
N ASN A 232 -2.84 -12.86 -3.58
CA ASN A 232 -2.41 -14.26 -3.56
C ASN A 232 -3.61 -15.20 -3.40
N THR A 233 -4.43 -15.31 -4.44
CA THR A 233 -5.71 -16.04 -4.39
C THR A 233 -5.70 -17.38 -5.13
N HIS A 234 -4.54 -17.78 -5.65
CA HIS A 234 -4.42 -18.99 -6.47
C HIS A 234 -4.90 -20.28 -5.78
N LEU A 235 -4.71 -20.40 -4.45
CA LEU A 235 -5.16 -21.57 -3.68
C LEU A 235 -6.68 -21.67 -3.54
N LEU A 236 -7.39 -20.55 -3.73
CA LEU A 236 -8.85 -20.49 -3.63
C LEU A 236 -9.56 -20.42 -4.98
N GLN A 237 -8.80 -20.31 -6.09
CA GLN A 237 -9.38 -20.25 -7.43
C GLN A 237 -10.16 -21.52 -7.73
N GLY A 238 -11.41 -21.36 -8.22
CA GLY A 238 -12.32 -22.48 -8.50
C GLY A 238 -13.05 -23.03 -7.28
N GLN A 239 -12.69 -22.61 -6.05
CA GLN A 239 -13.33 -23.04 -4.81
C GLN A 239 -14.23 -21.94 -4.20
N VAL A 240 -13.88 -20.68 -4.41
CA VAL A 240 -14.67 -19.52 -4.02
C VAL A 240 -14.86 -18.56 -5.20
N ALA A 241 -15.87 -17.70 -5.13
CA ALA A 241 -16.11 -16.67 -6.13
C ALA A 241 -15.00 -15.61 -6.09
N CYS A 242 -14.48 -15.24 -7.28
CA CYS A 242 -13.46 -14.21 -7.47
C CYS A 242 -13.94 -13.15 -8.45
N ALA A 243 -13.48 -11.92 -8.28
CA ALA A 243 -13.63 -10.84 -9.23
C ALA A 243 -12.67 -10.99 -10.44
N LEU A 244 -12.82 -10.14 -11.45
CA LEU A 244 -11.97 -10.16 -12.65
C LEU A 244 -10.50 -9.86 -12.35
N ASP A 245 -10.24 -9.01 -11.35
CA ASP A 245 -8.90 -8.64 -10.86
C ASP A 245 -8.28 -9.71 -9.95
N LYS A 246 -8.97 -10.84 -9.78
CA LYS A 246 -8.60 -11.99 -8.92
C LYS A 246 -8.75 -11.76 -7.42
N THR A 247 -9.32 -10.64 -6.97
CA THR A 247 -9.72 -10.51 -5.56
C THR A 247 -10.84 -11.49 -5.23
N ILE A 248 -10.87 -11.94 -3.98
CA ILE A 248 -11.94 -12.80 -3.46
C ILE A 248 -13.19 -11.96 -3.25
N LEU A 249 -14.31 -12.41 -3.80
CA LEU A 249 -15.60 -11.80 -3.54
C LEU A 249 -16.07 -12.20 -2.13
N VAL A 250 -16.36 -11.20 -1.30
CA VAL A 250 -16.86 -11.39 0.06
C VAL A 250 -18.15 -10.59 0.27
N ASN A 251 -18.97 -11.05 1.20
CA ASN A 251 -20.13 -10.28 1.66
C ASN A 251 -19.70 -9.20 2.69
N GLU A 252 -20.66 -8.46 3.24
CA GLU A 252 -20.44 -7.41 4.24
C GLU A 252 -19.74 -7.89 5.53
N ASN A 253 -19.77 -9.19 5.80
CA ASN A 253 -19.12 -9.85 6.92
C ASN A 253 -17.76 -10.47 6.57
N LEU A 254 -17.19 -10.16 5.40
CA LEU A 254 -15.93 -10.70 4.88
C LEU A 254 -15.97 -12.22 4.63
N GLN A 255 -17.16 -12.82 4.56
CA GLN A 255 -17.38 -14.23 4.26
C GLN A 255 -17.36 -14.45 2.73
N THR A 256 -16.69 -15.48 2.27
CA THR A 256 -16.64 -15.87 0.86
C THR A 256 -17.93 -16.59 0.43
N SER A 257 -17.97 -17.11 -0.79
CA SER A 257 -19.06 -17.99 -1.24
C SER A 257 -19.12 -19.35 -0.52
N GLN A 258 -18.10 -19.68 0.29
CA GLN A 258 -18.09 -20.83 1.21
C GLN A 258 -18.36 -20.34 2.64
N ALA A 259 -19.33 -20.98 3.30
CA ALA A 259 -19.87 -20.50 4.57
C ALA A 259 -18.87 -20.42 5.75
N ASN A 260 -17.81 -21.23 5.71
CA ASN A 260 -16.78 -21.29 6.75
C ASN A 260 -15.42 -20.75 6.31
N ILE A 261 -15.36 -20.07 5.15
CA ILE A 261 -14.14 -19.46 4.63
C ILE A 261 -14.33 -17.94 4.53
N TYR A 262 -13.43 -17.19 5.14
CA TYR A 262 -13.39 -15.74 5.15
C TYR A 262 -12.10 -15.26 4.48
N ALA A 263 -12.12 -14.07 3.89
CA ALA A 263 -10.93 -13.45 3.30
C ALA A 263 -10.78 -11.99 3.77
N ILE A 264 -9.55 -11.57 4.05
CA ILE A 264 -9.23 -10.25 4.60
C ILE A 264 -7.96 -9.65 3.95
N GLY A 265 -7.72 -8.39 4.21
CA GLY A 265 -6.51 -7.68 3.77
C GLY A 265 -6.42 -7.51 2.26
N ASP A 266 -5.21 -7.69 1.73
CA ASP A 266 -4.93 -7.50 0.31
C ASP A 266 -5.54 -8.58 -0.60
N MET A 267 -6.35 -9.48 -0.06
CA MET A 267 -7.05 -10.50 -0.86
C MET A 267 -8.41 -10.05 -1.35
N VAL A 268 -8.97 -8.96 -0.78
CA VAL A 268 -10.33 -8.50 -1.03
C VAL A 268 -10.37 -7.07 -1.53
N SER A 269 -11.39 -6.73 -2.32
CA SER A 269 -11.77 -5.36 -2.62
C SER A 269 -12.80 -4.88 -1.61
N LEU A 270 -12.82 -3.58 -1.33
CA LEU A 270 -13.84 -2.94 -0.49
C LEU A 270 -14.63 -1.93 -1.30
N HIS A 271 -15.87 -1.70 -0.89
CA HIS A 271 -16.72 -0.70 -1.52
C HIS A 271 -16.08 0.69 -1.44
N PHE A 272 -15.88 1.31 -2.61
CA PHE A 272 -15.36 2.67 -2.76
C PHE A 272 -16.52 3.61 -3.03
N GLY A 273 -17.07 4.18 -1.97
CA GLY A 273 -18.31 4.95 -2.03
C GLY A 273 -18.28 6.19 -2.93
N ILE A 274 -17.08 6.69 -3.27
CA ILE A 274 -16.88 7.81 -4.18
C ILE A 274 -17.28 7.44 -5.62
N LEU A 275 -16.86 6.27 -6.09
CA LEU A 275 -17.15 5.78 -7.43
C LEU A 275 -18.35 4.80 -7.46
N GLY A 276 -18.87 4.39 -6.29
CA GLY A 276 -19.99 3.45 -6.19
C GLY A 276 -19.68 2.03 -6.67
N MET A 277 -18.41 1.60 -6.58
CA MET A 277 -17.93 0.30 -7.02
C MET A 277 -16.93 -0.28 -6.01
N ASP A 278 -16.67 -1.58 -6.10
CA ASP A 278 -15.61 -2.20 -5.31
C ASP A 278 -14.25 -1.84 -5.91
N TYR A 279 -13.30 -1.54 -5.04
CA TYR A 279 -11.98 -1.05 -5.43
C TYR A 279 -10.89 -1.80 -4.68
N TYR A 280 -9.88 -2.25 -5.43
CA TYR A 280 -8.73 -2.95 -4.88
C TYR A 280 -7.69 -1.97 -4.34
N THR A 281 -7.48 -2.01 -3.04
CA THR A 281 -6.57 -1.10 -2.33
C THR A 281 -5.68 -1.90 -1.37
N PRO A 282 -4.57 -2.49 -1.85
CA PRO A 282 -3.67 -3.30 -1.02
C PRO A 282 -2.85 -2.41 -0.08
N LEU A 283 -3.44 -2.04 1.05
CA LEU A 283 -2.87 -1.13 2.04
C LEU A 283 -2.94 -1.73 3.44
N ILE A 284 -1.94 -1.45 4.27
CA ILE A 284 -1.86 -1.91 5.66
C ILE A 284 -3.10 -1.50 6.46
N ASN A 285 -3.59 -0.26 6.30
CA ASN A 285 -4.79 0.21 6.99
C ASN A 285 -6.05 -0.58 6.61
N GLN A 286 -6.17 -1.06 5.36
CA GLN A 286 -7.27 -1.92 4.93
C GLN A 286 -7.12 -3.33 5.52
N ALA A 287 -5.91 -3.88 5.51
CA ALA A 287 -5.65 -5.18 6.12
C ALA A 287 -5.95 -5.18 7.63
N MET A 288 -5.56 -4.12 8.34
CA MET A 288 -5.89 -3.95 9.76
C MET A 288 -7.41 -3.85 9.99
N LYS A 289 -8.08 -2.98 9.23
CA LYS A 289 -9.52 -2.75 9.36
C LYS A 289 -10.31 -4.02 9.13
N THR A 290 -10.04 -4.74 8.04
CA THR A 290 -10.72 -6.00 7.72
C THR A 290 -10.42 -7.09 8.74
N GLY A 291 -9.18 -7.20 9.22
CA GLY A 291 -8.80 -8.15 10.25
C GLY A 291 -9.50 -7.90 11.59
N GLN A 292 -9.56 -6.64 12.03
CA GLN A 292 -10.25 -6.26 13.28
C GLN A 292 -11.77 -6.44 13.17
N ALA A 293 -12.36 -6.05 12.05
CA ALA A 293 -13.79 -6.22 11.81
C ALA A 293 -14.19 -7.69 11.80
N LEU A 294 -13.43 -8.55 11.10
CA LEU A 294 -13.71 -9.99 11.10
C LEU A 294 -13.58 -10.61 12.50
N ALA A 295 -12.59 -10.18 13.29
CA ALA A 295 -12.45 -10.65 14.67
C ALA A 295 -13.68 -10.32 15.52
N LEU A 296 -14.23 -9.10 15.39
CA LEU A 296 -15.47 -8.70 16.05
C LEU A 296 -16.66 -9.52 15.55
N HIS A 297 -16.80 -9.68 14.23
CA HIS A 297 -17.89 -10.44 13.64
C HIS A 297 -17.93 -11.91 14.15
N LEU A 298 -16.79 -12.60 14.09
CA LEU A 298 -16.68 -13.99 14.55
C LEU A 298 -16.86 -14.13 16.07
N ALA A 299 -16.62 -13.06 16.83
CA ALA A 299 -16.95 -12.99 18.26
C ALA A 299 -18.43 -12.66 18.54
N GLY A 300 -19.27 -12.55 17.50
CA GLY A 300 -20.71 -12.29 17.63
C GLY A 300 -21.10 -10.81 17.74
N TYR A 301 -20.17 -9.88 17.50
CA TYR A 301 -20.48 -8.44 17.48
C TYR A 301 -20.92 -7.98 16.10
N PRO A 302 -21.90 -7.09 15.99
CA PRO A 302 -22.27 -6.48 14.71
C PRO A 302 -21.15 -5.56 14.21
N ILE A 303 -20.87 -5.62 12.94
CA ILE A 303 -19.94 -4.70 12.27
C ILE A 303 -20.68 -3.88 11.21
N PRO A 304 -20.34 -2.60 11.01
CA PRO A 304 -20.89 -1.82 9.92
C PRO A 304 -20.29 -2.32 8.58
N PRO A 305 -20.99 -2.11 7.45
CA PRO A 305 -20.43 -2.36 6.13
C PRO A 305 -19.11 -1.63 5.95
N LEU A 306 -18.07 -2.36 5.54
CA LEU A 306 -16.74 -1.79 5.36
C LEU A 306 -16.63 -1.07 4.03
N GLN A 307 -16.13 0.16 4.07
CA GLN A 307 -15.87 0.99 2.89
C GLN A 307 -14.43 1.50 2.90
N THR A 308 -13.94 1.90 1.75
CA THR A 308 -12.64 2.58 1.62
C THR A 308 -12.83 3.96 1.00
N VAL A 309 -11.93 4.88 1.35
CA VAL A 309 -11.74 6.17 0.67
C VAL A 309 -10.30 6.35 0.21
N LYS A 310 -9.52 5.26 0.19
CA LYS A 310 -8.16 5.23 -0.33
C LYS A 310 -7.26 6.33 0.26
N VAL A 311 -6.92 6.23 1.56
CA VAL A 311 -6.02 7.18 2.23
C VAL A 311 -4.60 6.65 2.18
N LEU A 312 -3.72 7.40 1.54
CA LEU A 312 -2.30 7.10 1.36
C LEU A 312 -1.45 8.23 1.91
N GLY A 313 -0.28 7.90 2.44
CA GLY A 313 0.70 8.88 2.88
C GLY A 313 2.13 8.38 2.65
N SER A 314 3.04 9.30 2.42
CA SER A 314 4.47 9.00 2.23
C SER A 314 5.35 10.17 2.65
N SER A 315 6.63 9.87 2.93
CA SER A 315 7.65 10.88 3.23
C SER A 315 8.94 10.51 2.51
N HIS A 316 9.20 11.17 1.37
CA HIS A 316 10.36 10.92 0.52
C HIS A 316 10.94 12.22 -0.01
N PHE A 317 12.26 12.25 -0.20
CA PHE A 317 12.97 13.38 -0.83
C PHE A 317 12.68 14.73 -0.14
N GLY A 318 12.51 14.71 1.20
CA GLY A 318 12.23 15.90 1.99
C GLY A 318 10.81 16.45 1.84
N TYR A 319 9.87 15.67 1.30
CA TYR A 319 8.46 16.02 1.21
C TYR A 319 7.58 15.01 1.93
N TYR A 320 6.56 15.51 2.61
CA TYR A 320 5.40 14.75 3.07
C TYR A 320 4.31 14.85 2.03
N ARG A 321 3.79 13.72 1.58
CA ARG A 321 2.72 13.64 0.60
C ARG A 321 1.57 12.79 1.12
N ALA A 322 0.36 13.16 0.73
CA ALA A 322 -0.80 12.32 0.92
C ALA A 322 -1.74 12.37 -0.29
N SER A 323 -2.46 11.28 -0.51
CA SER A 323 -3.55 11.19 -1.48
C SER A 323 -4.75 10.54 -0.81
N VAL A 324 -5.91 11.14 -0.96
CA VAL A 324 -7.18 10.70 -0.40
C VAL A 324 -8.23 10.71 -1.49
N GLY A 325 -8.96 9.62 -1.66
CA GLY A 325 -9.96 9.51 -2.72
C GLY A 325 -9.36 9.34 -4.10
N VAL A 326 -9.93 10.00 -5.09
CA VAL A 326 -9.50 9.97 -6.49
C VAL A 326 -8.55 11.12 -6.81
N THR A 327 -7.68 10.95 -7.81
CA THR A 327 -6.99 12.07 -8.45
C THR A 327 -7.95 12.80 -9.38
N GLU A 328 -7.59 14.02 -9.82
CA GLU A 328 -8.41 14.75 -10.78
C GLU A 328 -8.52 13.98 -12.10
N GLU A 329 -7.39 13.49 -12.62
CA GLU A 329 -7.36 12.67 -13.83
C GLU A 329 -8.22 11.39 -13.72
N GLU A 330 -8.24 10.73 -12.56
CA GLU A 330 -9.11 9.58 -12.33
C GLU A 330 -10.59 9.99 -12.26
N ALA A 331 -10.90 11.09 -11.58
CA ALA A 331 -12.27 11.57 -11.39
C ALA A 331 -12.94 11.99 -12.71
N GLU A 332 -12.20 12.64 -13.60
CA GLU A 332 -12.68 13.08 -14.92
C GLU A 332 -13.16 11.92 -15.82
N LEU A 333 -12.69 10.69 -15.56
CA LEU A 333 -13.17 9.51 -16.29
C LEU A 333 -14.60 9.10 -15.90
N TYR A 334 -15.11 9.57 -14.76
CA TYR A 334 -16.38 9.12 -14.19
C TYR A 334 -17.40 10.24 -13.99
N MET A 335 -16.95 11.50 -13.78
CA MET A 335 -17.87 12.58 -13.43
C MET A 335 -17.28 13.97 -13.70
N ASP A 336 -18.16 14.98 -13.79
CA ASP A 336 -17.74 16.38 -13.86
C ASP A 336 -17.21 16.84 -12.50
N THR A 337 -16.00 17.40 -12.51
CA THR A 337 -15.29 17.83 -11.31
C THR A 337 -15.02 19.33 -11.31
N CYS A 338 -14.76 19.86 -10.14
CA CYS A 338 -14.12 21.15 -9.90
C CYS A 338 -12.96 20.91 -8.94
N SER A 339 -11.78 21.33 -9.31
CA SER A 339 -10.59 21.19 -8.46
C SER A 339 -9.97 22.55 -8.16
N TYR A 340 -9.24 22.64 -7.07
CA TYR A 340 -8.43 23.80 -6.73
C TYR A 340 -7.12 23.39 -6.07
N LEU A 341 -6.01 23.88 -6.60
CA LEU A 341 -4.69 23.72 -5.99
C LEU A 341 -4.37 24.98 -5.16
N TYR A 342 -4.52 24.83 -3.85
CA TYR A 342 -4.05 25.82 -2.89
C TYR A 342 -2.54 25.70 -2.71
N GLN A 343 -1.81 26.80 -2.85
CA GLN A 343 -0.37 26.85 -2.71
C GLN A 343 0.01 27.93 -1.70
N ASN A 344 0.82 27.54 -0.71
CA ASN A 344 1.37 28.46 0.28
C ASN A 344 2.82 28.11 0.58
N GLY A 345 3.57 29.09 1.06
CA GLY A 345 4.95 28.95 1.43
C GLY A 345 5.95 29.09 0.28
N ASP A 346 7.21 29.02 0.62
CA ASP A 346 8.37 29.04 -0.27
C ASP A 346 9.01 27.64 -0.39
N SER A 347 10.16 27.58 -1.03
CA SER A 347 10.88 26.29 -1.19
C SER A 347 11.25 25.57 0.11
N LYS A 348 11.26 26.28 1.27
CA LYS A 348 11.60 25.70 2.59
C LYS A 348 10.36 25.30 3.38
N ASN A 349 9.24 26.02 3.20
CA ASN A 349 8.00 25.87 3.96
C ASN A 349 6.81 25.61 3.04
N LEU A 350 7.03 24.95 1.92
CA LEU A 350 6.00 24.64 0.94
C LEU A 350 4.85 23.83 1.58
N PHE A 351 3.64 24.29 1.36
CA PHE A 351 2.40 23.59 1.65
C PHE A 351 1.44 23.74 0.46
N TRP A 352 1.18 22.66 -0.23
CA TRP A 352 0.25 22.60 -1.35
C TRP A 352 -0.85 21.58 -1.04
N LEU A 353 -2.09 22.00 -1.25
CA LEU A 353 -3.25 21.15 -1.03
C LEU A 353 -4.18 21.28 -2.25
N LYS A 354 -4.31 20.20 -3.01
CA LYS A 354 -5.29 20.09 -4.07
C LYS A 354 -6.54 19.43 -3.53
N LEU A 355 -7.68 20.06 -3.74
CA LEU A 355 -8.99 19.53 -3.40
C LEU A 355 -9.78 19.32 -4.69
N ILE A 356 -10.55 18.22 -4.73
CA ILE A 356 -11.36 17.83 -5.88
C ILE A 356 -12.77 17.59 -5.37
N ALA A 357 -13.74 18.29 -5.95
CA ALA A 357 -15.15 18.15 -5.61
C ALA A 357 -15.97 17.80 -6.86
N ARG A 358 -17.08 17.15 -6.65
CA ARG A 358 -18.08 16.93 -7.67
C ARG A 358 -18.72 18.28 -8.05
N LYS A 359 -18.71 18.66 -9.35
CA LYS A 359 -19.15 19.99 -9.83
C LYS A 359 -20.61 20.28 -9.47
N THR A 360 -21.46 19.25 -9.47
CA THR A 360 -22.92 19.38 -9.29
C THR A 360 -23.35 19.77 -7.88
N ASP A 361 -22.71 19.26 -6.83
CA ASP A 361 -23.15 19.40 -5.44
C ASP A 361 -22.05 19.72 -4.44
N GLY A 362 -20.79 19.81 -4.92
CA GLY A 362 -19.65 20.20 -4.08
C GLY A 362 -19.17 19.10 -3.14
N ILE A 363 -19.69 17.88 -3.22
CA ILE A 363 -19.18 16.77 -2.40
C ILE A 363 -17.72 16.50 -2.74
N LEU A 364 -16.87 16.50 -1.71
CA LEU A 364 -15.46 16.18 -1.85
C LEU A 364 -15.27 14.71 -2.25
N ILE A 365 -14.48 14.48 -3.30
CA ILE A 365 -14.19 13.15 -3.86
C ILE A 365 -12.70 12.84 -3.90
N GLY A 366 -11.85 13.87 -3.79
CA GLY A 366 -10.40 13.68 -3.79
C GLY A 366 -9.67 14.82 -3.11
N ALA A 367 -8.49 14.51 -2.59
CA ALA A 367 -7.56 15.49 -2.06
C ALA A 367 -6.13 14.98 -2.15
N GLN A 368 -5.19 15.87 -2.43
CA GLN A 368 -3.77 15.57 -2.49
C GLN A 368 -2.97 16.66 -1.77
N LEU A 369 -2.01 16.22 -0.96
CA LEU A 369 -1.15 17.08 -0.15
C LEU A 369 0.31 16.91 -0.56
N LEU A 370 1.03 18.03 -0.66
CA LEU A 370 2.48 18.09 -0.72
C LEU A 370 2.99 19.14 0.27
N SER A 371 3.90 18.76 1.18
CA SER A 371 4.41 19.70 2.19
C SER A 371 5.86 19.39 2.56
N LYS A 372 6.63 20.43 2.90
CA LYS A 372 7.98 20.32 3.50
C LYS A 372 7.92 20.05 5.01
N THR A 373 6.79 20.25 5.65
CA THR A 373 6.55 19.95 7.06
C THR A 373 5.53 18.82 7.21
N ASN A 374 5.56 18.10 8.31
CA ASN A 374 4.62 17.00 8.52
C ASN A 374 3.18 17.52 8.70
N ALA A 375 2.42 17.47 7.61
CA ALA A 375 1.02 17.84 7.54
C ALA A 375 0.08 16.63 7.27
N LEU A 376 0.59 15.39 7.41
CA LEU A 376 -0.15 14.18 7.06
C LEU A 376 -1.44 13.99 7.88
N VAL A 377 -1.56 14.63 9.04
CA VAL A 377 -2.79 14.58 9.86
C VAL A 377 -4.01 15.11 9.08
N ILE A 378 -3.81 16.07 8.15
CA ILE A 378 -4.89 16.60 7.28
C ILE A 378 -5.50 15.49 6.41
N ALA A 379 -4.69 14.52 5.95
CA ALA A 379 -5.20 13.41 5.16
C ALA A 379 -6.22 12.55 5.91
N ASN A 380 -6.06 12.37 7.23
CA ASN A 380 -7.05 11.66 8.05
C ASN A 380 -8.36 12.47 8.17
N GLN A 381 -8.28 13.79 8.36
CA GLN A 381 -9.45 14.66 8.38
C GLN A 381 -10.18 14.65 7.03
N LEU A 382 -9.45 14.74 5.93
CA LEU A 382 -10.02 14.65 4.58
C LEU A 382 -10.58 13.26 4.28
N GLY A 383 -9.92 12.19 4.75
CA GLY A 383 -10.45 10.83 4.64
C GLY A 383 -11.80 10.66 5.34
N GLN A 384 -11.95 11.28 6.52
CA GLN A 384 -13.23 11.31 7.23
C GLN A 384 -14.27 12.14 6.47
N ALA A 385 -13.90 13.32 5.95
CA ALA A 385 -14.79 14.18 5.18
C ALA A 385 -15.33 13.46 3.92
N LEU A 386 -14.45 12.78 3.17
CA LEU A 386 -14.86 12.02 1.99
C LEU A 386 -15.78 10.84 2.36
N ALA A 387 -15.46 10.11 3.44
CA ALA A 387 -16.29 9.00 3.92
C ALA A 387 -17.70 9.43 4.33
N LEU A 388 -17.83 10.64 4.87
CA LEU A 388 -19.10 11.27 5.28
C LEU A 388 -19.76 12.10 4.17
N LYS A 389 -19.17 12.15 2.96
CA LYS A 389 -19.67 12.92 1.81
C LYS A 389 -19.85 14.41 2.12
N VAL A 390 -18.90 14.96 2.87
CA VAL A 390 -18.86 16.39 3.24
C VAL A 390 -18.62 17.23 1.98
N THR A 391 -19.27 18.39 1.89
CA THR A 391 -19.12 19.31 0.75
C THR A 391 -17.97 20.30 0.98
N ASP A 392 -17.51 20.92 -0.11
CA ASP A 392 -16.58 22.05 -0.06
C ASP A 392 -17.12 23.19 0.81
N ALA A 393 -18.42 23.47 0.74
CA ALA A 393 -19.08 24.47 1.57
C ALA A 393 -19.07 24.10 3.06
N ASP A 394 -19.34 22.85 3.40
CA ASP A 394 -19.32 22.40 4.80
C ASP A 394 -17.94 22.64 5.44
N LEU A 395 -16.85 22.31 4.72
CA LEU A 395 -15.50 22.54 5.22
C LEU A 395 -15.06 24.02 5.16
N ALA A 396 -15.55 24.78 4.18
CA ALA A 396 -15.25 26.22 4.07
C ALA A 396 -15.85 27.05 5.21
N PHE A 397 -16.98 26.60 5.77
CA PHE A 397 -17.71 27.35 6.80
C PHE A 397 -17.78 26.63 8.15
N GLN A 398 -17.01 25.54 8.32
CA GLN A 398 -16.91 24.88 9.63
C GLN A 398 -16.08 25.71 10.62
N ASP A 399 -16.36 25.52 11.90
CA ASP A 399 -15.46 26.01 12.95
C ASP A 399 -14.13 25.27 12.89
N PHE A 400 -13.02 25.98 13.02
CA PHE A 400 -11.68 25.40 13.15
C PHE A 400 -10.92 26.02 14.32
N LEU A 401 -10.01 25.23 14.91
CA LEU A 401 -9.17 25.72 15.98
C LEU A 401 -8.25 26.82 15.44
N PHE A 402 -8.32 28.01 16.03
CA PHE A 402 -7.37 29.08 15.77
C PHE A 402 -6.56 29.39 17.01
N LEU A 403 -5.27 29.14 16.93
CA LEU A 403 -4.27 29.52 17.93
C LEU A 403 -3.04 30.07 17.21
N GLN A 404 -2.77 31.35 17.38
CA GLN A 404 -1.69 32.05 16.68
C GLN A 404 -0.34 31.31 16.79
N GLY A 405 0.26 31.02 15.64
CA GLY A 405 1.52 30.27 15.52
C GLY A 405 1.42 28.75 15.71
N HIS A 406 0.21 28.18 15.89
CA HIS A 406 -0.01 26.76 16.12
C HIS A 406 -1.11 26.11 15.25
N SER A 407 -1.92 26.92 14.55
CA SER A 407 -3.06 26.42 13.78
C SER A 407 -2.95 26.65 12.27
N ASP A 408 -1.72 26.81 11.76
CA ASP A 408 -1.49 27.12 10.34
C ASP A 408 -2.10 26.07 9.40
N LEU A 409 -2.03 24.79 9.75
CA LEU A 409 -2.58 23.71 8.94
C LEU A 409 -4.10 23.79 8.83
N ALA A 410 -4.81 24.09 9.93
CA ALA A 410 -6.26 24.23 9.94
C ALA A 410 -6.70 25.45 9.11
N TYR A 411 -5.95 26.55 9.20
CA TYR A 411 -6.17 27.73 8.38
C TYR A 411 -5.97 27.45 6.89
N HIS A 412 -4.88 26.75 6.52
CA HIS A 412 -4.63 26.39 5.12
C HIS A 412 -5.71 25.47 4.54
N LEU A 413 -6.22 24.52 5.33
CA LEU A 413 -7.34 23.69 4.91
C LEU A 413 -8.61 24.53 4.68
N HIS A 414 -8.93 25.44 5.61
CA HIS A 414 -10.06 26.35 5.49
C HIS A 414 -9.96 27.18 4.19
N GLU A 415 -8.81 27.84 3.97
CA GLU A 415 -8.59 28.65 2.77
C GLU A 415 -8.70 27.84 1.48
N ALA A 416 -8.15 26.62 1.46
CA ALA A 416 -8.25 25.75 0.30
C ALA A 416 -9.70 25.38 -0.03
N CYS A 417 -10.49 25.05 1.00
CA CYS A 417 -11.92 24.76 0.84
C CYS A 417 -12.72 25.96 0.39
N LEU A 418 -12.47 27.13 0.96
CA LEU A 418 -13.12 28.38 0.56
C LEU A 418 -12.83 28.72 -0.91
N LYS A 419 -11.59 28.57 -1.36
CA LYS A 419 -11.21 28.80 -2.75
C LYS A 419 -11.83 27.81 -3.73
N LEU A 420 -11.92 26.54 -3.37
CA LEU A 420 -12.62 25.54 -4.18
C LEU A 420 -14.11 25.89 -4.30
N PHE A 421 -14.76 26.22 -3.19
CA PHE A 421 -16.15 26.63 -3.15
C PHE A 421 -16.42 27.87 -4.02
N GLU A 422 -15.59 28.95 -3.89
CA GLU A 422 -15.67 30.16 -4.73
C GLU A 422 -15.53 29.82 -6.22
N LYS A 423 -14.52 28.99 -6.61
CA LYS A 423 -14.31 28.57 -8.00
C LYS A 423 -15.53 27.85 -8.55
N ARG A 424 -16.08 26.88 -7.80
CA ARG A 424 -17.25 26.12 -8.22
C ARG A 424 -18.49 26.99 -8.41
N LEU A 425 -18.72 27.98 -7.54
CA LEU A 425 -19.86 28.91 -7.66
C LEU A 425 -19.75 29.84 -8.86
N ARG A 426 -18.55 30.24 -9.26
CA ARG A 426 -18.32 31.10 -10.41
C ARG A 426 -18.41 30.37 -11.74
N HIS A 427 -18.55 29.04 -11.72
CA HIS A 427 -18.47 28.15 -12.90
C HIS A 427 -17.19 28.38 -13.71
N GLU A 428 -16.10 28.75 -13.04
CA GLU A 428 -14.78 28.90 -13.65
C GLU A 428 -14.19 27.49 -13.88
N ASP A 429 -13.63 27.26 -15.07
CA ASP A 429 -12.97 25.98 -15.45
C ASP A 429 -11.59 25.84 -14.82
#